data_59ecb2d4cadba0cf36fe03ef3690691d
#
_entry.id   59ecb2d4cadba0cf36fe03ef3690691d
#
_cell.length_a   1.000
_cell.length_b   1.000
_cell.length_c   1.000
_cell.angle_alpha   90.00
_cell.angle_beta   90.00
_cell.angle_gamma   90.00
#
_symmetry.space_group_name_H-M   'P 1'
#
loop_
_entity.id
_entity.type
_entity.pdbx_description
1 polymer ?
#
loop_
_entity_poly.entity_id
_entity_poly.type
_entity_poly.pdbx_seq_one_letter_code
_entity_poly.pdbx_strand_id
1 'polypeptide(L)'
;MLDLLPRLRRFAIGLAGSRPDGDDLCQMTIERALARREQWQEGTRLDSWMYRIMRNIFIDESRATSRRRETFVDPDAGLSVGGDGAQEAAVELSLVDRAMAHLPEEQREAVLLVMVEGWSYKEAAEIVGCPVGTLNSRLVRGRDALMAMLEDAQCA
;
A
#
# COMPACT_ATOMS: atom_id res chain seq x y z
N MET A 1 -17.25 -11.88 0.73
CA MET A 1 -15.98 -11.72 1.49
C MET A 1 -14.83 -12.48 0.85
N LEU A 2 -15.00 -13.76 0.52
CA LEU A 2 -13.90 -14.57 -0.07
C LEU A 2 -13.38 -14.01 -1.39
N ASP A 3 -14.24 -13.49 -2.25
CA ASP A 3 -13.83 -12.89 -3.54
C ASP A 3 -13.00 -11.61 -3.40
N LEU A 4 -13.07 -10.98 -2.23
CA LEU A 4 -12.35 -9.75 -1.92
C LEU A 4 -10.91 -10.03 -1.44
N LEU A 5 -10.63 -11.21 -0.90
CA LEU A 5 -9.34 -11.54 -0.30
C LEU A 5 -8.15 -11.38 -1.24
N PRO A 6 -8.18 -11.83 -2.50
CA PRO A 6 -7.05 -11.64 -3.42
C PRO A 6 -6.73 -10.17 -3.67
N ARG A 7 -7.75 -9.33 -3.79
CA ARG A 7 -7.61 -7.89 -3.97
C ARG A 7 -7.01 -7.21 -2.73
N LEU A 8 -7.55 -7.53 -1.56
CA LEU A 8 -7.03 -7.03 -0.28
C LEU A 8 -5.57 -7.41 -0.06
N ARG A 9 -5.22 -8.68 -0.35
CA ARG A 9 -3.85 -9.16 -0.22
C ARG A 9 -2.90 -8.41 -1.16
N ARG A 10 -3.28 -8.23 -2.42
CA ARG A 10 -2.47 -7.47 -3.39
C ARG A 10 -2.24 -6.02 -2.93
N PHE A 11 -3.27 -5.36 -2.47
CA PHE A 11 -3.19 -4.01 -1.92
C PHE A 11 -2.29 -3.96 -0.68
N ALA A 12 -2.43 -4.91 0.23
CA ALA A 12 -1.59 -5.02 1.43
C ALA A 12 -0.11 -5.18 1.08
N ILE A 13 0.22 -6.05 0.12
CA ILE A 13 1.60 -6.24 -0.35
C ILE A 13 2.14 -4.96 -0.98
N GLY A 14 1.35 -4.28 -1.78
CA GLY A 14 1.72 -3.00 -2.38
C GLY A 14 1.99 -1.91 -1.36
N LEU A 15 1.18 -1.81 -0.31
CA LEU A 15 1.38 -0.85 0.78
C LEU A 15 2.61 -1.19 1.62
N ALA A 16 2.74 -2.44 2.04
CA ALA A 16 3.79 -2.89 2.95
C ALA A 16 5.16 -3.04 2.28
N GLY A 17 5.21 -3.26 0.97
CA GLY A 17 6.43 -3.36 0.19
C GLY A 17 7.07 -4.75 0.19
N SER A 18 6.53 -5.72 0.93
CA SER A 18 6.97 -7.11 0.93
C SER A 18 5.80 -8.07 1.11
N ARG A 19 5.95 -9.30 0.64
CA ARG A 19 4.92 -10.34 0.82
C ARG A 19 4.67 -10.69 2.29
N PRO A 20 5.68 -10.93 3.12
CA PRO A 20 5.46 -11.26 4.53
C PRO A 20 4.70 -10.16 5.28
N ASP A 21 5.11 -8.92 5.11
CA ASP A 21 4.47 -7.77 5.77
C ASP A 21 3.07 -7.52 5.22
N GLY A 22 2.88 -7.71 3.90
CA GLY A 22 1.57 -7.61 3.27
C GLY A 22 0.60 -8.69 3.74
N ASP A 23 1.06 -9.92 3.88
CA ASP A 23 0.24 -11.02 4.41
C ASP A 23 -0.17 -10.76 5.87
N ASP A 24 0.74 -10.26 6.70
CA ASP A 24 0.45 -9.87 8.08
C ASP A 24 -0.57 -8.73 8.14
N LEU A 25 -0.40 -7.71 7.30
CA LEU A 25 -1.33 -6.57 7.20
C LEU A 25 -2.72 -7.04 6.77
N CYS A 26 -2.79 -7.93 5.79
CA CYS A 26 -4.05 -8.51 5.32
C CYS A 26 -4.75 -9.28 6.44
N GLN A 27 -4.03 -10.11 7.17
CA GLN A 27 -4.55 -10.87 8.29
C GLN A 27 -5.07 -9.96 9.41
N MET A 28 -4.31 -8.96 9.81
CA MET A 28 -4.74 -7.96 10.80
C MET A 28 -6.00 -7.21 10.37
N THR A 29 -6.12 -6.93 9.08
CA THR A 29 -7.30 -6.27 8.51
C THR A 29 -8.53 -7.15 8.65
N ILE A 30 -8.42 -8.44 8.31
CA ILE A 30 -9.51 -9.39 8.44
C ILE A 30 -9.93 -9.57 9.90
N GLU A 31 -8.98 -9.74 10.80
CA GLU A 31 -9.24 -9.87 12.23
C GLU A 31 -9.96 -8.63 12.78
N ARG A 32 -9.51 -7.44 12.41
CA ARG A 32 -10.14 -6.18 12.83
C ARG A 32 -11.53 -5.99 12.24
N ALA A 33 -11.72 -6.36 10.98
CA ALA A 33 -13.03 -6.31 10.34
C ALA A 33 -14.03 -7.26 11.03
N LEU A 34 -13.61 -8.47 11.37
CA LEU A 34 -14.45 -9.42 12.10
C LEU A 34 -14.80 -8.92 13.50
N ALA A 35 -13.83 -8.35 14.22
CA ALA A 35 -14.05 -7.79 15.54
C ALA A 35 -14.99 -6.57 15.54
N ARG A 36 -15.05 -5.84 14.43
CA ARG A 36 -15.86 -4.63 14.27
C ARG A 36 -17.02 -4.79 13.28
N ARG A 37 -17.41 -6.01 12.98
CA ARG A 37 -18.45 -6.29 11.98
C ARG A 37 -19.79 -5.59 12.27
N GLU A 38 -20.08 -5.32 13.54
CA GLU A 38 -21.29 -4.60 13.97
C GLU A 38 -21.24 -3.10 13.57
N GLN A 39 -20.07 -2.55 13.33
CA GLN A 39 -19.89 -1.18 12.85
C GLN A 39 -20.08 -1.04 11.34
N TRP A 40 -20.06 -2.16 10.62
CA TRP A 40 -20.37 -2.15 9.20
C TRP A 40 -21.88 -2.07 9.00
N GLN A 41 -22.30 -1.09 8.23
CA GLN A 41 -23.72 -0.88 7.90
C GLN A 41 -24.10 -1.72 6.68
N GLU A 42 -25.12 -2.56 6.82
CA GLU A 42 -25.68 -3.28 5.68
C GLU A 42 -26.14 -2.29 4.60
N GLY A 43 -25.86 -2.62 3.34
CA GLY A 43 -26.13 -1.76 2.19
C GLY A 43 -25.00 -0.81 1.81
N THR A 44 -23.94 -0.69 2.62
CA THR A 44 -22.72 0.02 2.24
C THR A 44 -21.70 -0.93 1.62
N ARG A 45 -20.73 -0.39 0.89
CA ARG A 45 -19.72 -1.20 0.23
C ARG A 45 -18.74 -1.80 1.25
N LEU A 46 -18.77 -3.13 1.37
CA LEU A 46 -17.88 -3.90 2.24
C LEU A 46 -16.40 -3.71 1.84
N ASP A 47 -16.12 -3.74 0.55
CA ASP A 47 -14.77 -3.56 0.01
C ASP A 47 -14.16 -2.22 0.43
N SER A 48 -14.86 -1.13 0.23
CA SER A 48 -14.42 0.21 0.64
C SER A 48 -14.13 0.29 2.14
N TRP A 49 -15.00 -0.31 2.95
CA TRP A 49 -14.82 -0.35 4.40
C TRP A 49 -13.56 -1.14 4.80
N MET A 50 -13.32 -2.30 4.18
CA MET A 50 -12.13 -3.11 4.47
C MET A 50 -10.82 -2.44 4.01
N TYR A 51 -10.82 -1.78 2.85
CA TYR A 51 -9.67 -0.99 2.39
C TYR A 51 -9.33 0.14 3.35
N ARG A 52 -10.34 0.81 3.88
CA ARG A 52 -10.16 1.86 4.90
C ARG A 52 -9.57 1.31 6.20
N ILE A 53 -10.03 0.15 6.66
CA ILE A 53 -9.45 -0.53 7.83
C ILE A 53 -7.98 -0.84 7.59
N MET A 54 -7.65 -1.44 6.45
CA MET A 54 -6.28 -1.80 6.09
C MET A 54 -5.37 -0.58 6.08
N ARG A 55 -5.79 0.47 5.42
CA ARG A 55 -5.06 1.74 5.37
C ARG A 55 -4.79 2.30 6.76
N ASN A 56 -5.79 2.32 7.61
CA ASN A 56 -5.66 2.84 8.96
C ASN A 56 -4.67 2.02 9.80
N ILE A 57 -4.70 0.70 9.69
CA ILE A 57 -3.73 -0.17 10.37
C ILE A 57 -2.32 0.15 9.88
N PHE A 58 -2.13 0.23 8.56
CA PHE A 58 -0.83 0.50 7.95
C PHE A 58 -0.25 1.84 8.41
N ILE A 59 -1.05 2.89 8.45
CA ILE A 59 -0.63 4.23 8.91
C ILE A 59 -0.27 4.20 10.39
N ASP A 60 -1.06 3.56 11.22
CA ASP A 60 -0.81 3.46 12.66
C ASP A 60 0.51 2.71 12.94
N GLU A 61 0.78 1.64 12.21
CA GLU A 61 2.04 0.89 12.30
C GLU A 61 3.23 1.70 11.79
N SER A 62 3.09 2.39 10.68
CA SER A 62 4.14 3.28 10.14
C SER A 62 4.52 4.37 11.13
N ARG A 63 3.53 4.98 11.77
CA ARG A 63 3.76 6.00 12.81
C ARG A 63 4.43 5.42 14.04
N ALA A 64 4.03 4.23 14.48
CA ALA A 64 4.64 3.55 15.61
C ALA A 64 6.11 3.19 15.32
N THR A 65 6.41 2.71 14.12
CA THR A 65 7.76 2.40 13.68
C THR A 65 8.64 3.64 13.61
N SER A 66 8.13 4.75 13.07
CA SER A 66 8.85 6.03 13.01
C SER A 66 9.20 6.54 14.42
N ARG A 67 8.27 6.48 15.35
CA ARG A 67 8.52 6.87 16.76
C ARG A 67 9.58 5.99 17.41
N ARG A 68 9.60 4.69 17.16
CA ARG A 68 10.63 3.77 17.67
C ARG A 68 12.00 4.09 17.11
N ARG A 69 12.10 4.43 15.80
CA ARG A 69 13.37 4.82 15.17
C ARG A 69 13.91 6.14 15.71
N GLU A 70 13.06 7.08 16.07
CA GLU A 70 13.46 8.35 16.72
C GLU A 70 13.99 8.12 18.14
N THR A 71 13.48 7.11 18.84
CA THR A 71 13.85 6.80 20.23
C THR A 71 15.07 5.88 20.30
N PHE A 72 15.26 5.00 19.34
CA PHE A 72 16.40 4.09 19.22
C PHE A 72 17.16 4.40 17.94
N VAL A 73 18.22 5.23 18.06
CA VAL A 73 19.20 5.40 16.99
C VAL A 73 20.06 4.14 16.98
N ASP A 74 19.64 3.11 16.27
CA ASP A 74 20.47 1.98 15.93
C ASP A 74 21.10 2.23 14.56
N PRO A 75 22.41 2.48 14.49
CA PRO A 75 23.08 2.76 13.22
C PRO A 75 23.13 1.54 12.29
N ASP A 76 22.72 0.35 12.77
CA ASP A 76 22.79 -0.90 12.05
C ASP A 76 21.42 -1.43 11.58
N ALA A 77 20.39 -0.61 11.58
CA ALA A 77 19.16 -0.93 10.87
C ALA A 77 19.42 -0.86 9.35
N GLY A 78 20.33 -1.67 8.88
CA GLY A 78 20.54 -1.91 7.48
C GLY A 78 19.24 -2.41 6.88
N LEU A 79 18.83 -1.79 5.79
CA LEU A 79 17.80 -2.26 4.90
C LEU A 79 18.00 -3.77 4.67
N SER A 80 17.28 -4.60 5.40
CA SER A 80 17.22 -6.01 5.06
C SER A 80 16.36 -6.13 3.80
N VAL A 81 16.98 -5.92 2.67
CA VAL A 81 16.46 -6.36 1.39
C VAL A 81 16.67 -7.87 1.36
N GLY A 82 15.81 -8.57 2.07
CA GLY A 82 15.72 -10.01 1.94
C GLY A 82 15.00 -10.35 0.66
N GLY A 83 15.71 -10.85 -0.32
CA GLY A 83 15.08 -11.27 -1.52
C GLY A 83 16.10 -11.83 -2.50
N ASP A 84 16.64 -13.00 -2.18
CA ASP A 84 17.40 -13.78 -3.12
C ASP A 84 16.47 -14.69 -3.95
N GLY A 85 16.64 -14.58 -5.24
CA GLY A 85 16.43 -15.68 -6.14
C GLY A 85 15.04 -15.79 -6.74
N ALA A 86 14.84 -15.19 -7.89
CA ALA A 86 13.93 -15.74 -8.88
C ALA A 86 14.07 -15.04 -10.22
N GLN A 87 14.11 -15.79 -11.21
CA GLN A 87 14.06 -15.69 -12.66
C GLN A 87 13.59 -14.36 -13.29
N GLU A 88 14.03 -14.08 -14.52
CA GLU A 88 13.90 -12.82 -15.27
C GLU A 88 12.51 -12.16 -15.33
N ALA A 89 11.41 -12.93 -15.30
CA ALA A 89 10.06 -12.37 -15.19
C ALA A 89 9.77 -11.75 -13.81
N ALA A 90 10.46 -12.21 -12.76
CA ALA A 90 10.45 -11.61 -11.44
C ALA A 90 11.31 -10.34 -11.36
N VAL A 91 12.22 -10.12 -12.31
CA VAL A 91 13.08 -8.93 -12.34
C VAL A 91 12.30 -7.68 -12.77
N GLU A 92 11.41 -7.79 -13.75
CA GLU A 92 10.56 -6.65 -14.16
C GLU A 92 9.54 -6.27 -13.08
N LEU A 93 8.88 -7.26 -12.47
CA LEU A 93 8.01 -7.04 -11.30
C LEU A 93 8.80 -6.45 -10.14
N SER A 94 10.05 -6.87 -9.95
CA SER A 94 10.89 -6.33 -8.89
C SER A 94 11.31 -4.88 -9.13
N LEU A 95 11.44 -4.43 -10.37
CA LEU A 95 11.74 -3.04 -10.70
C LEU A 95 10.56 -2.13 -10.36
N VAL A 96 9.34 -2.53 -10.73
CA VAL A 96 8.12 -1.80 -10.38
C VAL A 96 7.93 -1.77 -8.85
N ASP A 97 8.10 -2.90 -8.19
CA ASP A 97 7.98 -2.99 -6.73
C ASP A 97 9.00 -2.10 -6.02
N ARG A 98 10.25 -2.06 -6.50
CA ARG A 98 11.29 -1.17 -5.96
C ARG A 98 10.94 0.30 -6.20
N ALA A 99 10.52 0.64 -7.40
CA ALA A 99 10.10 2.00 -7.73
C ALA A 99 8.91 2.43 -6.85
N MET A 100 7.93 1.55 -6.68
CA MET A 100 6.80 1.79 -5.78
C MET A 100 7.24 2.00 -4.33
N ALA A 101 8.21 1.24 -3.84
CA ALA A 101 8.75 1.38 -2.49
C ALA A 101 9.45 2.73 -2.25
N HIS A 102 9.99 3.35 -3.29
CA HIS A 102 10.62 4.68 -3.21
C HIS A 102 9.62 5.84 -3.24
N LEU A 103 8.37 5.60 -3.62
CA LEU A 103 7.34 6.64 -3.55
C LEU A 103 7.00 7.00 -2.09
N PRO A 104 6.74 8.27 -1.80
CA PRO A 104 6.10 8.63 -0.53
C PRO A 104 4.82 7.84 -0.31
N GLU A 105 4.52 7.45 0.92
CA GLU A 105 3.36 6.60 1.25
C GLU A 105 2.06 7.10 0.64
N GLU A 106 1.80 8.40 0.71
CA GLU A 106 0.58 9.01 0.19
C GLU A 106 0.46 8.90 -1.34
N GLN A 107 1.57 9.02 -2.05
CA GLN A 107 1.60 8.87 -3.50
C GLN A 107 1.46 7.41 -3.92
N ARG A 108 2.15 6.51 -3.23
CA ARG A 108 2.06 5.06 -3.45
C ARG A 108 0.63 4.57 -3.24
N GLU A 109 -0.01 5.01 -2.17
CA GLU A 109 -1.40 4.67 -1.85
C GLU A 109 -2.36 5.12 -2.97
N ALA A 110 -2.23 6.34 -3.46
CA ALA A 110 -3.04 6.86 -4.55
C ALA A 110 -2.85 6.06 -5.84
N VAL A 111 -1.62 5.73 -6.20
CA VAL A 111 -1.30 4.89 -7.36
C VAL A 111 -1.91 3.50 -7.23
N LEU A 112 -1.76 2.87 -6.06
CA LEU A 112 -2.33 1.54 -5.82
C LEU A 112 -3.85 1.52 -5.92
N LEU A 113 -4.53 2.46 -5.29
CA LEU A 113 -5.99 2.51 -5.29
C LEU A 113 -6.56 2.75 -6.69
N VAL A 114 -6.05 3.72 -7.41
CA VAL A 114 -6.63 4.12 -8.69
C VAL A 114 -6.10 3.28 -9.86
N MET A 115 -4.78 3.13 -9.96
CA MET A 115 -4.17 2.48 -11.13
C MET A 115 -4.14 0.95 -11.03
N VAL A 116 -3.95 0.40 -9.85
CA VAL A 116 -3.86 -1.05 -9.65
C VAL A 116 -5.21 -1.65 -9.30
N GLU A 117 -5.92 -1.08 -8.34
CA GLU A 117 -7.19 -1.61 -7.86
C GLU A 117 -8.41 -1.11 -8.63
N GLY A 118 -8.26 -0.05 -9.41
CA GLY A 118 -9.30 0.45 -10.29
C GLY A 118 -10.41 1.24 -9.60
N TRP A 119 -10.16 1.77 -8.39
CA TRP A 119 -11.09 2.67 -7.73
C TRP A 119 -11.23 3.99 -8.49
N SER A 120 -12.43 4.55 -8.53
CA SER A 120 -12.61 5.92 -9.02
C SER A 120 -11.90 6.93 -8.11
N TYR A 121 -11.61 8.11 -8.60
CA TYR A 121 -10.98 9.17 -7.81
C TYR A 121 -11.79 9.52 -6.57
N LYS A 122 -13.11 9.57 -6.72
CA LYS A 122 -14.03 9.85 -5.62
C LYS A 122 -14.00 8.75 -4.55
N GLU A 123 -14.09 7.50 -4.96
CA GLU A 123 -14.05 6.35 -4.06
C GLU A 123 -12.69 6.24 -3.36
N ALA A 124 -11.60 6.41 -4.09
CA ALA A 124 -10.25 6.40 -3.52
C ALA A 124 -10.07 7.55 -2.52
N ALA A 125 -10.57 8.74 -2.83
CA ALA A 125 -10.54 9.89 -1.91
C ALA A 125 -11.31 9.61 -0.62
N GLU A 126 -12.45 8.94 -0.72
CA GLU A 126 -13.23 8.51 0.46
C GLU A 126 -12.47 7.47 1.30
N ILE A 127 -11.80 6.52 0.69
CA ILE A 127 -10.98 5.51 1.39
C ILE A 127 -9.82 6.19 2.13
N VAL A 128 -9.13 7.11 1.48
CA VAL A 128 -7.99 7.84 2.05
C VAL A 128 -8.42 8.92 3.06
N GLY A 129 -9.62 9.45 2.90
CA GLY A 129 -10.12 10.53 3.75
C GLY A 129 -9.55 11.90 3.40
N CYS A 130 -9.37 12.19 2.11
CA CYS A 130 -8.89 13.47 1.63
C CYS A 130 -9.79 14.01 0.51
N PRO A 131 -9.68 15.31 0.17
CA PRO A 131 -10.38 15.87 -0.98
C PRO A 131 -9.93 15.20 -2.30
N VAL A 132 -10.84 15.09 -3.27
CA VAL A 132 -10.55 14.48 -4.58
C VAL A 132 -9.38 15.19 -5.29
N GLY A 133 -9.30 16.51 -5.19
CA GLY A 133 -8.19 17.28 -5.76
C GLY A 133 -6.84 16.92 -5.14
N THR A 134 -6.80 16.66 -3.85
CA THR A 134 -5.59 16.21 -3.15
C THR A 134 -5.18 14.81 -3.62
N LEU A 135 -6.14 13.90 -3.73
CA LEU A 135 -5.89 12.57 -4.25
C LEU A 135 -5.32 12.61 -5.67
N ASN A 136 -5.93 13.42 -6.53
CA ASN A 136 -5.47 13.59 -7.92
C ASN A 136 -4.04 14.12 -7.98
N SER A 137 -3.69 15.11 -7.17
CA SER A 137 -2.33 15.65 -7.09
C SER A 137 -1.32 14.60 -6.66
N ARG A 138 -1.66 13.79 -5.65
CA ARG A 138 -0.82 12.68 -5.17
C ARG A 138 -0.65 11.62 -6.26
N LEU A 139 -1.73 11.28 -6.95
CA LEU A 139 -1.72 10.31 -8.05
C LEU A 139 -0.81 10.77 -9.20
N VAL A 140 -0.95 12.01 -9.64
CA VAL A 140 -0.14 12.58 -10.74
C VAL A 140 1.34 12.58 -10.37
N ARG A 141 1.69 13.06 -9.18
CA ARG A 141 3.08 13.07 -8.70
C ARG A 141 3.65 11.66 -8.56
N GLY A 142 2.87 10.74 -8.01
CA GLY A 142 3.27 9.35 -7.85
C GLY A 142 3.50 8.67 -9.19
N ARG A 143 2.59 8.84 -10.13
CA ARG A 143 2.72 8.30 -11.47
C ARG A 143 3.95 8.87 -12.20
N ASP A 144 4.14 10.16 -12.17
CA ASP A 144 5.25 10.82 -12.86
C ASP A 144 6.62 10.39 -12.25
N ALA A 145 6.69 10.30 -10.94
CA ALA A 145 7.89 9.80 -10.25
C ALA A 145 8.17 8.33 -10.58
N LEU A 146 7.13 7.50 -10.61
CA LEU A 146 7.24 6.09 -10.95
C LEU A 146 7.76 5.91 -12.39
N MET A 147 7.21 6.64 -13.33
CA MET A 147 7.63 6.60 -14.72
C MET A 147 9.08 7.05 -14.91
N ALA A 148 9.49 8.11 -14.23
CA ALA A 148 10.87 8.59 -14.27
C ALA A 148 11.85 7.53 -13.74
N MET A 149 11.53 6.88 -12.63
CA MET A 149 12.36 5.81 -12.07
C MET A 149 12.46 4.59 -12.99
N LEU A 150 11.37 4.23 -13.66
CA LEU A 150 11.36 3.11 -14.60
C LEU A 150 12.14 3.42 -15.88
N GLU A 151 12.07 4.63 -16.39
CA GLU A 151 12.86 5.10 -17.54
C GLU A 151 14.36 5.08 -17.22
N ASP A 152 14.74 5.59 -16.06
CA ASP A 152 16.15 5.57 -15.62
C ASP A 152 16.69 4.14 -15.47
N ALA A 153 15.88 3.22 -14.98
CA ALA A 153 16.26 1.82 -14.87
C ALA A 153 16.44 1.13 -16.23
N GLN A 154 15.69 1.56 -17.25
CA GLN A 154 15.82 1.02 -18.62
C GLN A 154 17.04 1.59 -19.35
N CYS A 155 17.49 2.79 -19.01
CA CYS A 155 18.65 3.44 -19.62
C CYS A 155 19.99 3.01 -18.99
N ALA A 156 19.95 2.30 -17.87
CA ALA A 156 21.14 1.72 -17.23
C ALA A 156 21.37 0.26 -17.71
#